data_7fd80684a80ca98fcfe1d269aea4a8ce
#
_entry.id   7fd80684a80ca98fcfe1d269aea4a8ce
#
_cell.length_a   1.000
_cell.length_b   1.000
_cell.length_c   1.000
_cell.angle_alpha   90.00
_cell.angle_beta   90.00
_cell.angle_gamma   90.00
#
_symmetry.space_group_name_H-M   'P 1'
#
loop_
_entity.id
_entity.type
_entity.pdbx_description
1 polymer ?
#
loop_
_entity_poly.entity_id
_entity_poly.type
_entity_poly.pdbx_seq_one_letter_code
_entity_poly.pdbx_strand_id
1 'polypeptide(L)'
;MWGNFIFKIYILSMHSSFQIFKSHITHPITFRLFLLQKLPSAFFAGLRIALLTQQQAVVSVNKKWFNKNPFGSIYFAILSMAAEVSTGVLCMGALYKRKPTVSMLVTKSEGHFHKKAVGKILFTCNDGEAISMAVEETITNKASTTVTCHSTGKNESGELVAEFYFTWSFK
;
A
#
# COMPACT_ATOMS: atom_id res chain seq x y z
N MET A 1 21.65 9.63 -28.60
CA MET A 1 21.52 8.16 -28.70
C MET A 1 21.78 7.43 -27.37
N TRP A 2 22.75 7.84 -26.55
CA TRP A 2 23.07 7.21 -25.24
C TRP A 2 22.01 7.42 -24.13
N GLY A 3 21.32 8.56 -24.08
CA GLY A 3 20.33 8.86 -23.06
C GLY A 3 19.13 7.89 -23.07
N ASN A 4 18.62 7.54 -24.25
CA ASN A 4 17.52 6.58 -24.39
C ASN A 4 17.90 5.14 -23.99
N PHE A 5 19.17 4.77 -24.17
CA PHE A 5 19.67 3.44 -23.80
C PHE A 5 19.80 3.31 -22.27
N ILE A 6 20.38 4.32 -21.60
CA ILE A 6 20.51 4.36 -20.14
C ILE A 6 19.13 4.38 -19.47
N PHE A 7 18.20 5.19 -19.99
CA PHE A 7 16.82 5.26 -19.50
C PHE A 7 16.08 3.92 -19.64
N LYS A 8 16.28 3.22 -20.77
CA LYS A 8 15.69 1.88 -21.00
C LYS A 8 16.24 0.82 -20.05
N ILE A 9 17.56 0.82 -19.78
CA ILE A 9 18.20 -0.07 -18.80
C ILE A 9 17.66 0.23 -17.39
N TYR A 10 17.49 1.49 -17.05
CA TYR A 10 16.98 1.92 -15.75
C TYR A 10 15.54 1.44 -15.52
N ILE A 11 14.64 1.62 -16.49
CA ILE A 11 13.25 1.13 -16.42
C ILE A 11 13.22 -0.40 -16.31
N LEU A 12 14.04 -1.13 -17.04
CA LEU A 12 14.13 -2.59 -16.96
C LEU A 12 14.61 -3.05 -15.59
N SER A 13 15.59 -2.37 -15.00
CA SER A 13 16.10 -2.63 -13.66
C SER A 13 15.04 -2.38 -12.58
N MET A 14 14.26 -1.32 -12.69
CA MET A 14 13.14 -1.01 -11.78
C MET A 14 12.04 -2.08 -11.88
N HIS A 15 11.67 -2.45 -13.10
CA HIS A 15 10.67 -3.48 -13.32
C HIS A 15 11.12 -4.82 -12.70
N SER A 16 12.36 -5.21 -12.88
CA SER A 16 12.96 -6.41 -12.28
C SER A 16 12.93 -6.34 -10.74
N SER A 17 13.31 -5.22 -10.12
CA SER A 17 13.29 -5.03 -8.68
C SER A 17 11.88 -5.14 -8.10
N PHE A 18 10.90 -4.50 -8.74
CA PHE A 18 9.51 -4.61 -8.34
C PHE A 18 8.97 -6.05 -8.45
N GLN A 19 9.33 -6.81 -9.51
CA GLN A 19 8.89 -8.20 -9.65
C GLN A 19 9.45 -9.09 -8.53
N ILE A 20 10.69 -8.87 -8.11
CA ILE A 20 11.28 -9.57 -6.96
C ILE A 20 10.52 -9.19 -5.67
N PHE A 21 10.26 -7.90 -5.43
CA PHE A 21 9.47 -7.45 -4.29
C PHE A 21 8.09 -8.10 -4.30
N LYS A 22 7.39 -8.01 -5.45
CA LYS A 22 6.06 -8.58 -5.64
C LYS A 22 6.05 -10.07 -5.29
N SER A 23 6.97 -10.86 -5.83
CA SER A 23 7.02 -12.31 -5.59
C SER A 23 7.13 -12.67 -4.11
N HIS A 24 7.87 -11.88 -3.31
CA HIS A 24 7.99 -12.07 -1.86
C HIS A 24 6.73 -11.65 -1.12
N ILE A 25 6.20 -10.45 -1.44
CA ILE A 25 5.11 -9.85 -0.66
C ILE A 25 3.73 -10.44 -1.00
N THR A 26 3.53 -10.98 -2.21
CA THR A 26 2.27 -11.64 -2.59
C THR A 26 2.25 -13.14 -2.25
N HIS A 27 3.38 -13.73 -1.90
CA HIS A 27 3.42 -15.12 -1.47
C HIS A 27 2.80 -15.24 -0.06
N PRO A 28 1.77 -16.08 0.14
CA PRO A 28 0.97 -16.08 1.37
C PRO A 28 1.78 -16.29 2.65
N ILE A 29 2.73 -17.23 2.63
CA ILE A 29 3.56 -17.56 3.82
C ILE A 29 4.54 -16.42 4.09
N THR A 30 5.26 -15.95 3.07
CA THR A 30 6.27 -14.89 3.22
C THR A 30 5.63 -13.60 3.71
N PHE A 31 4.47 -13.22 3.16
CA PHE A 31 3.74 -12.03 3.60
C PHE A 31 3.27 -12.18 5.06
N ARG A 32 2.77 -13.36 5.44
CA ARG A 32 2.37 -13.62 6.83
C ARG A 32 3.54 -13.51 7.81
N LEU A 33 4.70 -14.04 7.45
CA LEU A 33 5.92 -13.92 8.27
C LEU A 33 6.40 -12.47 8.33
N PHE A 34 6.37 -11.73 7.22
CA PHE A 34 6.65 -10.30 7.19
C PHE A 34 5.73 -9.52 8.13
N LEU A 35 4.40 -9.74 8.05
CA LEU A 35 3.45 -9.10 8.95
C LEU A 35 3.73 -9.44 10.41
N LEU A 36 3.98 -10.71 10.73
CA LEU A 36 4.26 -11.13 12.11
C LEU A 36 5.48 -10.42 12.70
N GLN A 37 6.51 -10.21 11.89
CA GLN A 37 7.76 -9.59 12.34
C GLN A 37 7.72 -8.06 12.33
N LYS A 38 7.06 -7.45 11.35
CA LYS A 38 7.12 -6.00 11.10
C LYS A 38 5.84 -5.25 11.44
N LEU A 39 4.69 -5.91 11.30
CA LEU A 39 3.36 -5.34 11.52
C LEU A 39 2.44 -6.36 12.23
N PRO A 40 2.75 -6.75 13.49
CA PRO A 40 2.02 -7.81 14.18
C PRO A 40 0.53 -7.52 14.30
N SER A 41 0.09 -6.27 14.48
CA SER A 41 -1.32 -5.89 14.48
C SER A 41 -2.03 -6.29 13.17
N ALA A 42 -1.39 -6.05 12.02
CA ALA A 42 -1.93 -6.43 10.71
C ALA A 42 -1.94 -7.97 10.52
N PHE A 43 -0.97 -8.68 11.09
CA PHE A 43 -0.97 -10.13 11.13
C PHE A 43 -2.18 -10.68 11.87
N PHE A 44 -2.42 -10.22 13.11
CA PHE A 44 -3.56 -10.67 13.92
C PHE A 44 -4.90 -10.18 13.35
N ALA A 45 -4.95 -8.99 12.75
CA ALA A 45 -6.09 -8.51 11.99
C ALA A 45 -6.38 -9.38 10.75
N GLY A 46 -5.38 -10.09 10.25
CA GLY A 46 -5.53 -11.04 9.14
C GLY A 46 -5.59 -10.38 7.78
N LEU A 47 -4.87 -9.25 7.61
CA LEU A 47 -4.74 -8.57 6.33
C LEU A 47 -4.08 -9.49 5.29
N ARG A 48 -4.51 -9.37 4.03
CA ARG A 48 -3.95 -10.11 2.90
C ARG A 48 -3.86 -9.22 1.68
N ILE A 49 -2.78 -9.34 0.92
CA ILE A 49 -2.69 -8.74 -0.41
C ILE A 49 -3.49 -9.61 -1.37
N ALA A 50 -4.53 -9.04 -1.97
CA ALA A 50 -5.35 -9.70 -2.98
C ALA A 50 -4.83 -9.45 -4.41
N LEU A 51 -4.25 -8.26 -4.64
CA LEU A 51 -3.63 -7.89 -5.91
C LEU A 51 -2.47 -6.92 -5.64
N LEU A 52 -1.39 -7.04 -6.41
CA LEU A 52 -0.31 -6.07 -6.45
C LEU A 52 0.24 -5.95 -7.87
N THR A 53 0.20 -4.75 -8.41
CA THR A 53 0.88 -4.31 -9.62
C THR A 53 1.72 -3.07 -9.29
N GLN A 54 2.45 -2.53 -10.26
CA GLN A 54 3.15 -1.26 -10.05
C GLN A 54 2.19 -0.08 -9.87
N GLN A 55 0.99 -0.16 -10.47
CA GLN A 55 -0.01 0.91 -10.46
C GLN A 55 -1.05 0.76 -9.35
N GLN A 56 -1.33 -0.49 -8.94
CA GLN A 56 -2.48 -0.80 -8.10
C GLN A 56 -2.11 -1.81 -7.01
N ALA A 57 -2.64 -1.61 -5.82
CA ALA A 57 -2.67 -2.63 -4.78
C ALA A 57 -4.09 -2.80 -4.22
N VAL A 58 -4.45 -4.07 -3.94
CA VAL A 58 -5.69 -4.42 -3.27
C VAL A 58 -5.38 -5.22 -2.02
N VAL A 59 -5.84 -4.74 -0.87
CA VAL A 59 -5.68 -5.39 0.44
C VAL A 59 -7.04 -5.78 0.97
N SER A 60 -7.18 -7.02 1.43
CA SER A 60 -8.40 -7.52 2.01
C SER A 60 -8.31 -7.65 3.53
N VAL A 61 -9.43 -7.37 4.19
CA VAL A 61 -9.66 -7.63 5.61
C VAL A 61 -11.05 -8.21 5.82
N ASN A 62 -11.16 -9.24 6.66
CA ASN A 62 -12.44 -9.88 6.98
C ASN A 62 -12.89 -9.50 8.39
N LYS A 63 -14.22 -9.35 8.57
CA LYS A 63 -14.80 -9.28 9.91
C LYS A 63 -14.58 -10.62 10.62
N LYS A 64 -13.96 -10.58 11.79
CA LYS A 64 -13.75 -11.71 12.68
C LYS A 64 -13.76 -11.25 14.13
N TRP A 65 -13.69 -12.16 15.09
CA TRP A 65 -13.72 -11.82 16.52
C TRP A 65 -12.68 -10.76 16.90
N PHE A 66 -11.46 -10.88 16.43
CA PHE A 66 -10.37 -9.95 16.73
C PHE A 66 -10.59 -8.53 16.17
N ASN A 67 -11.32 -8.40 15.05
CA ASN A 67 -11.49 -7.15 14.31
C ASN A 67 -12.79 -6.42 14.64
N LYS A 68 -13.69 -7.03 15.42
CA LYS A 68 -15.02 -6.46 15.68
C LYS A 68 -14.96 -5.30 16.68
N ASN A 69 -15.88 -4.37 16.52
CA ASN A 69 -16.21 -3.35 17.50
C ASN A 69 -17.54 -3.70 18.21
N PRO A 70 -17.92 -2.96 19.29
CA PRO A 70 -19.19 -3.19 20.00
C PRO A 70 -20.44 -3.06 19.13
N PHE A 71 -20.36 -2.35 18.00
CA PHE A 71 -21.48 -2.11 17.08
C PHE A 71 -21.66 -3.23 16.03
N GLY A 72 -20.92 -4.32 16.14
CA GLY A 72 -21.03 -5.50 15.27
C GLY A 72 -20.39 -5.33 13.89
N SER A 73 -19.54 -4.34 13.69
CA SER A 73 -18.77 -4.11 12.46
C SER A 73 -17.26 -4.25 12.70
N ILE A 74 -16.46 -4.15 11.63
CA ILE A 74 -15.00 -4.05 11.74
C ILE A 74 -14.65 -2.73 12.43
N TYR A 75 -13.72 -2.78 13.39
CA TYR A 75 -13.20 -1.61 14.07
C TYR A 75 -12.48 -0.67 13.10
N PHE A 76 -12.75 0.64 13.20
CA PHE A 76 -12.26 1.63 12.25
C PHE A 76 -10.73 1.62 12.09
N ALA A 77 -9.99 1.41 13.18
CA ALA A 77 -8.53 1.34 13.12
C ALA A 77 -8.02 0.16 12.27
N ILE A 78 -8.76 -0.95 12.22
CA ILE A 78 -8.45 -2.09 11.35
C ILE A 78 -8.72 -1.74 9.87
N LEU A 79 -9.77 -0.95 9.59
CA LEU A 79 -10.02 -0.45 8.23
C LEU A 79 -8.91 0.50 7.79
N SER A 80 -8.54 1.45 8.67
CA SER A 80 -7.42 2.36 8.43
C SER A 80 -6.11 1.62 8.15
N MET A 81 -5.81 0.58 8.95
CA MET A 81 -4.63 -0.25 8.76
C MET A 81 -4.64 -0.97 7.40
N ALA A 82 -5.79 -1.51 6.97
CA ALA A 82 -5.90 -2.18 5.67
C ALA A 82 -5.75 -1.18 4.50
N ALA A 83 -6.30 0.01 4.65
CA ALA A 83 -6.17 1.10 3.70
C ALA A 83 -4.72 1.62 3.62
N GLU A 84 -4.06 1.81 4.78
CA GLU A 84 -2.64 2.21 4.85
C GLU A 84 -1.75 1.17 4.17
N VAL A 85 -1.93 -0.12 4.45
CA VAL A 85 -1.14 -1.19 3.81
C VAL A 85 -1.34 -1.19 2.30
N SER A 86 -2.53 -0.84 1.77
CA SER A 86 -2.75 -0.78 0.32
C SER A 86 -1.95 0.34 -0.37
N THR A 87 -1.74 1.47 0.31
CA THR A 87 -0.89 2.56 -0.19
C THR A 87 0.59 2.28 0.09
N GLY A 88 0.90 1.83 1.31
CA GLY A 88 2.27 1.59 1.79
C GLY A 88 3.00 0.48 1.02
N VAL A 89 2.30 -0.58 0.58
CA VAL A 89 2.92 -1.64 -0.22
C VAL A 89 3.33 -1.15 -1.61
N LEU A 90 2.61 -0.18 -2.20
CA LEU A 90 3.02 0.49 -3.44
C LEU A 90 4.27 1.35 -3.21
N CYS A 91 4.30 2.13 -2.12
CA CYS A 91 5.47 2.91 -1.73
C CYS A 91 6.69 2.01 -1.51
N MET A 92 6.54 0.92 -0.75
CA MET A 92 7.61 -0.06 -0.53
C MET A 92 8.11 -0.69 -1.84
N GLY A 93 7.20 -1.00 -2.76
CA GLY A 93 7.53 -1.53 -4.08
C GLY A 93 8.34 -0.54 -4.94
N ALA A 94 7.96 0.75 -4.90
CA ALA A 94 8.68 1.81 -5.60
C ALA A 94 10.08 2.06 -5.02
N LEU A 95 10.28 1.82 -3.72
CA LEU A 95 11.55 2.01 -3.02
C LEU A 95 12.44 0.78 -3.01
N TYR A 96 11.92 -0.39 -3.38
CA TYR A 96 12.64 -1.66 -3.25
C TYR A 96 13.93 -1.69 -4.06
N LYS A 97 15.06 -1.90 -3.38
CA LYS A 97 16.43 -1.89 -3.96
C LYS A 97 16.80 -0.60 -4.71
N ARG A 98 16.15 0.52 -4.36
CA ARG A 98 16.53 1.83 -4.93
C ARG A 98 17.88 2.31 -4.42
N LYS A 99 18.59 2.99 -5.29
CA LYS A 99 19.80 3.76 -4.97
C LYS A 99 19.69 5.14 -5.61
N PRO A 100 19.90 6.23 -4.83
CA PRO A 100 20.16 6.25 -3.39
C PRO A 100 18.97 5.69 -2.60
N THR A 101 19.22 5.29 -1.34
CA THR A 101 18.15 4.85 -0.43
C THR A 101 17.27 6.04 -0.07
N VAL A 102 15.97 5.85 -0.19
CA VAL A 102 14.94 6.84 0.16
C VAL A 102 14.12 6.29 1.34
N SER A 103 13.95 7.11 2.38
CA SER A 103 13.05 6.81 3.50
C SER A 103 11.61 7.19 3.15
N MET A 104 10.63 6.59 3.84
CA MET A 104 9.21 6.91 3.70
C MET A 104 8.55 7.06 5.07
N LEU A 105 7.59 7.99 5.17
CA LEU A 105 6.84 8.26 6.39
C LEU A 105 5.45 8.77 6.04
N VAL A 106 4.41 8.27 6.74
CA VAL A 106 3.06 8.89 6.70
C VAL A 106 3.08 10.18 7.51
N THR A 107 2.76 11.29 6.88
CA THR A 107 2.71 12.63 7.51
C THR A 107 1.29 13.09 7.81
N LYS A 108 0.30 12.57 7.08
CA LYS A 108 -1.13 12.86 7.30
C LYS A 108 -1.96 11.63 6.97
N SER A 109 -3.04 11.42 7.74
CA SER A 109 -4.09 10.45 7.41
C SER A 109 -5.45 11.09 7.63
N GLU A 110 -6.40 10.75 6.74
CA GLU A 110 -7.78 11.20 6.80
C GLU A 110 -8.68 10.03 6.37
N GLY A 111 -9.83 9.84 7.03
CA GLY A 111 -10.72 8.72 6.74
C GLY A 111 -12.19 9.12 6.77
N HIS A 112 -12.95 8.65 5.79
CA HIS A 112 -14.39 8.83 5.66
C HIS A 112 -15.09 7.48 5.72
N PHE A 113 -16.16 7.39 6.51
CA PHE A 113 -16.89 6.15 6.75
C PHE A 113 -18.33 6.31 6.28
N HIS A 114 -18.75 5.48 5.34
CA HIS A 114 -20.04 5.57 4.65
C HIS A 114 -21.04 4.52 5.12
N LYS A 115 -20.53 3.30 5.43
CA LYS A 115 -21.36 2.16 5.85
C LYS A 115 -20.67 1.32 6.92
N LYS A 116 -21.45 0.53 7.66
CA LYS A 116 -20.90 -0.49 8.56
C LYS A 116 -20.12 -1.53 7.78
N ALA A 117 -18.86 -1.71 8.12
CA ALA A 117 -17.99 -2.72 7.53
C ALA A 117 -18.33 -4.10 8.11
N VAL A 118 -19.02 -4.92 7.34
CA VAL A 118 -19.36 -6.31 7.67
C VAL A 118 -18.89 -7.23 6.54
N GLY A 119 -18.54 -8.48 6.86
CA GLY A 119 -18.00 -9.41 5.86
C GLY A 119 -16.55 -9.07 5.48
N LYS A 120 -16.25 -9.23 4.21
CA LYS A 120 -14.94 -8.94 3.62
C LYS A 120 -14.94 -7.55 2.99
N ILE A 121 -13.91 -6.77 3.31
CA ILE A 121 -13.68 -5.45 2.72
C ILE A 121 -12.38 -5.51 1.91
N LEU A 122 -12.42 -4.94 0.71
CA LEU A 122 -11.29 -4.80 -0.21
C LEU A 122 -10.90 -3.32 -0.29
N PHE A 123 -9.70 -2.99 0.17
CA PHE A 123 -9.12 -1.66 0.04
C PHE A 123 -8.24 -1.59 -1.20
N THR A 124 -8.57 -0.69 -2.11
CA THR A 124 -7.89 -0.51 -3.40
C THR A 124 -7.24 0.86 -3.46
N CYS A 125 -5.94 0.89 -3.76
CA CYS A 125 -5.19 2.09 -4.11
C CYS A 125 -4.69 1.97 -5.56
N ASN A 126 -4.87 3.02 -6.36
CA ASN A 126 -4.48 3.08 -7.78
C ASN A 126 -3.36 4.10 -8.04
N ASP A 127 -2.70 4.63 -7.00
CA ASP A 127 -1.79 5.78 -7.10
C ASP A 127 -0.32 5.37 -7.31
N GLY A 128 -0.06 4.16 -7.82
CA GLY A 128 1.31 3.66 -8.00
C GLY A 128 2.16 4.52 -8.92
N GLU A 129 1.58 5.14 -9.95
CA GLU A 129 2.27 6.06 -10.84
C GLU A 129 2.67 7.35 -10.11
N ALA A 130 1.74 7.98 -9.38
CA ALA A 130 2.01 9.19 -8.61
C ALA A 130 3.09 8.95 -7.52
N ILE A 131 3.05 7.78 -6.87
CA ILE A 131 4.08 7.36 -5.91
C ILE A 131 5.44 7.25 -6.60
N SER A 132 5.50 6.59 -7.76
CA SER A 132 6.75 6.44 -8.51
C SER A 132 7.33 7.78 -8.93
N MET A 133 6.49 8.70 -9.40
CA MET A 133 6.91 10.07 -9.76
C MET A 133 7.48 10.83 -8.55
N ALA A 134 6.81 10.78 -7.39
CA ALA A 134 7.27 11.44 -6.16
C ALA A 134 8.62 10.88 -5.68
N VAL A 135 8.84 9.56 -5.79
CA VAL A 135 10.12 8.93 -5.46
C VAL A 135 11.23 9.39 -6.42
N GLU A 136 10.96 9.43 -7.74
CA GLU A 136 11.93 9.92 -8.74
C GLU A 136 12.28 11.40 -8.50
N GLU A 137 11.29 12.21 -8.20
CA GLU A 137 11.48 13.63 -7.90
C GLU A 137 12.35 13.81 -6.65
N THR A 138 12.11 13.02 -5.60
CA THR A 138 12.94 13.02 -4.39
C THR A 138 14.40 12.71 -4.70
N ILE A 139 14.65 11.71 -5.55
CA ILE A 139 16.01 11.30 -5.94
C ILE A 139 16.69 12.37 -6.80
N THR A 140 15.97 12.91 -7.78
CA THR A 140 16.50 13.88 -8.74
C THR A 140 16.82 15.20 -8.08
N ASN A 141 15.89 15.72 -7.27
CA ASN A 141 16.02 17.03 -6.64
C ASN A 141 16.80 16.99 -5.32
N LYS A 142 17.08 15.77 -4.78
CA LYS A 142 17.70 15.56 -3.46
C LYS A 142 16.96 16.34 -2.34
N ALA A 143 15.64 16.40 -2.47
CA ALA A 143 14.73 17.12 -1.58
C ALA A 143 13.56 16.24 -1.20
N SER A 144 12.96 16.48 -0.04
CA SER A 144 11.77 15.74 0.38
C SER A 144 10.58 16.05 -0.52
N THR A 145 9.90 15.01 -1.00
CA THR A 145 8.68 15.12 -1.79
C THR A 145 7.53 14.41 -1.08
N THR A 146 6.30 14.87 -1.26
CA THR A 146 5.11 14.26 -0.69
C THR A 146 4.11 13.87 -1.78
N VAL A 147 3.37 12.78 -1.53
CA VAL A 147 2.24 12.36 -2.36
C VAL A 147 1.07 11.97 -1.47
N THR A 148 -0.14 12.39 -1.81
CA THR A 148 -1.36 11.93 -1.13
C THR A 148 -2.00 10.82 -1.95
N CYS A 149 -2.08 9.63 -1.34
CA CYS A 149 -2.67 8.44 -1.93
C CYS A 149 -4.09 8.23 -1.42
N HIS A 150 -4.97 7.77 -2.30
CA HIS A 150 -6.36 7.47 -2.01
C HIS A 150 -6.60 5.95 -2.00
N SER A 151 -7.18 5.44 -0.92
CA SER A 151 -7.56 4.04 -0.77
C SER A 151 -9.06 3.91 -0.54
N THR A 152 -9.76 3.23 -1.45
CA THR A 152 -11.21 2.99 -1.37
C THR A 152 -11.50 1.58 -0.85
N GLY A 153 -12.28 1.48 0.22
CA GLY A 153 -12.72 0.22 0.83
C GLY A 153 -14.14 -0.14 0.38
N LYS A 154 -14.29 -1.26 -0.34
CA LYS A 154 -15.57 -1.76 -0.82
C LYS A 154 -15.88 -3.13 -0.21
N ASN A 155 -17.18 -3.39 0.01
CA ASN A 155 -17.67 -4.71 0.42
C ASN A 155 -17.78 -5.67 -0.78
N GLU A 156 -18.23 -6.89 -0.53
CA GLU A 156 -18.41 -7.94 -1.55
C GLU A 156 -19.48 -7.60 -2.60
N SER A 157 -20.41 -6.69 -2.28
CA SER A 157 -21.42 -6.17 -3.22
C SER A 157 -20.91 -4.98 -4.05
N GLY A 158 -19.64 -4.57 -3.87
CA GLY A 158 -19.06 -3.42 -4.56
C GLY A 158 -19.42 -2.04 -3.98
N GLU A 159 -20.17 -2.00 -2.87
CA GLU A 159 -20.55 -0.75 -2.22
C GLU A 159 -19.38 -0.15 -1.44
N LEU A 160 -19.24 1.19 -1.54
CA LEU A 160 -18.25 1.96 -0.79
C LEU A 160 -18.60 1.93 0.71
N VAL A 161 -17.67 1.43 1.52
CA VAL A 161 -17.79 1.30 2.97
C VAL A 161 -17.00 2.38 3.69
N ALA A 162 -15.78 2.62 3.26
CA ALA A 162 -14.90 3.66 3.78
C ALA A 162 -13.87 4.05 2.73
N GLU A 163 -13.31 5.24 2.87
CA GLU A 163 -12.20 5.70 2.06
C GLU A 163 -11.19 6.44 2.93
N PHE A 164 -9.92 6.37 2.55
CA PHE A 164 -8.83 6.97 3.29
C PHE A 164 -7.86 7.68 2.36
N TYR A 165 -7.30 8.76 2.87
CA TYR A 165 -6.22 9.52 2.23
C TYR A 165 -4.99 9.48 3.13
N PHE A 166 -3.85 9.04 2.58
CA PHE A 166 -2.58 9.02 3.28
C PHE A 166 -1.57 9.88 2.53
N THR A 167 -1.02 10.89 3.20
CA THR A 167 0.09 11.67 2.65
C THR A 167 1.40 11.01 3.07
N TRP A 168 2.11 10.47 2.10
CA TRP A 168 3.44 9.91 2.25
C TRP A 168 4.51 10.96 1.94
N SER A 169 5.53 11.03 2.77
CA SER A 169 6.74 11.83 2.55
C SER A 169 7.89 10.90 2.22
N PHE A 170 8.63 11.23 1.19
CA PHE A 170 9.87 10.58 0.77
C PHE A 170 11.06 11.51 1.00
N LYS A 171 12.19 10.95 1.54
CA LYS A 171 13.39 11.73 1.81
C LYS A 171 14.67 10.91 1.60
#